data_3132e74747ed1db32c58fa3ff7fbc47b
#
_entry.id   3132e74747ed1db32c58fa3ff7fbc47b
#
_cell.length_a   1.000
_cell.length_b   1.000
_cell.length_c   1.000
_cell.angle_alpha   90.00
_cell.angle_beta   90.00
_cell.angle_gamma   90.00
#
_symmetry.space_group_name_H-M   'P 1'
#
loop_
_entity.id
_entity.type
_entity.pdbx_description
1 polymer ?
#
loop_
_entity_poly.entity_id
_entity_poly.type
_entity_poly.pdbx_seq_one_letter_code
_entity_poly.pdbx_strand_id
1 'polypeptide(L)'
;MGSINKRLLGLVCLPLLAIGLLCVETSNRPTSELDRLPRTYPATLQEGDLVFSAGRDALSTIVLSHRKGTLFSHVGMLVKGKRGWSVIHATPGDFESSGGVRLELLDVFAGSKSVSEIGFYRVVGLSMKQRMEMKRYLYAQLEKPFDFSFHYSDDASQYCTELVLKALRAAGLDLEPTMSRVDVFLIPEPAIPPDSLLASQRLRALPVQSSVSGIGSIQ
;
A
#
# COMPACT_ATOMS: atom_id res chain seq x y z
N MET A 1 24.60 58.76 -57.83
CA MET A 1 23.74 59.94 -57.89
C MET A 1 22.52 59.68 -57.02
N GLY A 2 22.47 60.41 -55.97
CA GLY A 2 21.38 61.03 -55.23
C GLY A 2 20.40 60.06 -54.54
N SER A 3 19.98 60.24 -53.40
CA SER A 3 19.81 61.38 -52.49
C SER A 3 19.50 60.89 -51.12
N ILE A 4 20.03 61.52 -50.13
CA ILE A 4 19.80 61.39 -48.69
C ILE A 4 18.39 61.93 -48.39
N ASN A 5 17.62 61.24 -47.58
CA ASN A 5 16.58 61.92 -46.84
C ASN A 5 16.53 61.40 -45.36
N LYS A 6 17.01 62.27 -44.52
CA LYS A 6 16.88 62.27 -43.07
C LYS A 6 15.42 62.61 -42.69
N ARG A 7 14.75 61.84 -41.86
CA ARG A 7 13.68 62.37 -40.98
C ARG A 7 13.60 61.51 -39.70
N LEU A 8 14.03 62.13 -38.72
CA LEU A 8 13.39 62.56 -37.45
C LEU A 8 13.15 61.45 -36.44
N LEU A 9 13.95 61.60 -35.42
CA LEU A 9 13.70 61.03 -34.06
C LEU A 9 12.28 61.23 -33.61
N GLY A 10 11.69 60.16 -33.16
CA GLY A 10 10.56 60.16 -32.24
C GLY A 10 10.95 59.33 -31.03
N LEU A 11 11.41 59.97 -29.99
CA LEU A 11 11.64 59.37 -28.67
C LEU A 11 10.30 59.11 -28.05
N VAL A 12 9.85 57.83 -27.99
CA VAL A 12 8.69 57.43 -27.19
C VAL A 12 9.25 56.82 -25.92
N CYS A 13 9.24 57.59 -24.86
CA CYS A 13 9.39 57.08 -23.49
C CYS A 13 8.20 56.20 -23.16
N LEU A 14 8.39 54.89 -23.14
CA LEU A 14 7.48 53.99 -22.49
C LEU A 14 7.88 53.84 -20.99
N PRO A 15 6.94 54.00 -20.06
CA PRO A 15 7.22 53.78 -18.64
C PRO A 15 7.50 52.30 -18.40
N LEU A 16 8.59 52.01 -17.74
CA LEU A 16 8.92 50.73 -17.14
C LEU A 16 7.87 50.37 -16.11
N LEU A 17 6.92 49.56 -16.48
CA LEU A 17 6.06 48.84 -15.53
C LEU A 17 6.95 47.85 -14.80
N ALA A 18 7.27 48.15 -13.54
CA ALA A 18 7.86 47.25 -12.60
C ALA A 18 6.83 46.11 -12.32
N ILE A 19 6.95 45.00 -13.04
CA ILE A 19 6.28 43.76 -12.70
C ILE A 19 6.97 43.26 -11.43
N GLY A 20 6.35 43.58 -10.30
CA GLY A 20 6.70 42.98 -9.03
C GLY A 20 6.57 41.44 -9.15
N LEU A 21 7.71 40.78 -9.14
CA LEU A 21 7.80 39.34 -8.99
C LEU A 21 7.26 39.02 -7.62
N LEU A 22 5.97 38.71 -7.52
CA LEU A 22 5.40 38.06 -6.34
C LEU A 22 6.08 36.69 -6.26
N CYS A 23 7.13 36.59 -5.45
CA CYS A 23 7.56 35.33 -4.89
C CYS A 23 6.37 34.76 -4.14
N VAL A 24 5.63 33.86 -4.79
CA VAL A 24 4.76 32.95 -4.09
C VAL A 24 5.70 32.04 -3.31
N GLU A 25 5.97 32.42 -2.05
CA GLU A 25 6.49 31.48 -1.07
C GLU A 25 5.50 30.34 -1.04
N THR A 26 5.82 29.23 -1.72
CA THR A 26 5.15 27.95 -1.48
C THR A 26 5.42 27.63 -0.02
N SER A 27 4.46 28.03 0.82
CA SER A 27 4.42 27.66 2.22
C SER A 27 4.49 26.14 2.24
N ASN A 28 5.69 25.64 2.52
CA ASN A 28 5.93 24.26 2.89
C ASN A 28 5.26 24.09 4.24
N ARG A 29 3.92 23.97 4.26
CA ARG A 29 3.19 23.63 5.47
C ARG A 29 3.75 22.27 5.89
N PRO A 30 4.33 22.16 7.08
CA PRO A 30 4.71 20.86 7.58
C PRO A 30 3.45 19.98 7.53
N THR A 31 3.57 18.83 6.91
CA THR A 31 2.57 17.75 7.03
C THR A 31 2.12 17.71 8.46
N SER A 32 0.81 17.79 8.68
CA SER A 32 0.24 17.97 10.01
C SER A 32 0.88 16.99 10.99
N GLU A 33 1.14 17.45 12.21
CA GLU A 33 1.74 16.66 13.28
C GLU A 33 0.94 15.37 13.55
N LEU A 34 -0.35 15.35 13.19
CA LEU A 34 -1.21 14.16 13.19
C LEU A 34 -0.72 13.03 12.26
N ASP A 35 -0.03 13.36 11.15
CA ASP A 35 0.51 12.37 10.23
C ASP A 35 1.79 11.68 10.77
N ARG A 36 2.32 12.15 11.89
CA ARG A 36 3.54 11.65 12.53
C ARG A 36 3.29 10.86 13.81
N LEU A 37 2.03 10.68 14.23
CA LEU A 37 1.75 9.83 15.39
C LEU A 37 2.22 8.41 15.07
N PRO A 38 3.11 7.83 15.92
CA PRO A 38 3.58 6.48 15.72
C PRO A 38 2.35 5.55 15.71
N ARG A 39 2.15 4.85 14.60
CA ARG A 39 1.11 3.84 14.55
C ARG A 39 1.43 2.76 15.56
N THR A 40 0.47 2.45 16.41
CA THR A 40 0.64 1.40 17.42
C THR A 40 0.45 0.06 16.71
N TYR A 41 1.44 -0.80 16.82
CA TYR A 41 1.39 -2.16 16.27
C TYR A 41 1.18 -3.18 17.38
N PRO A 42 0.67 -4.40 17.08
CA PRO A 42 0.64 -5.47 18.04
C PRO A 42 2.03 -5.73 18.63
N ALA A 43 2.14 -5.83 19.95
CA ALA A 43 3.43 -6.05 20.63
C ALA A 43 4.08 -7.40 20.29
N THR A 44 3.29 -8.35 19.78
CA THR A 44 3.71 -9.74 19.58
C THR A 44 3.79 -10.15 18.10
N LEU A 45 4.13 -9.21 17.19
CA LEU A 45 4.28 -9.53 15.78
C LEU A 45 5.31 -10.64 15.55
N GLN A 46 5.03 -11.50 14.57
CA GLN A 46 5.90 -12.60 14.15
C GLN A 46 6.03 -12.61 12.63
N GLU A 47 7.13 -13.18 12.13
CA GLU A 47 7.26 -13.44 10.70
C GLU A 47 6.14 -14.38 10.24
N GLY A 48 5.54 -14.06 9.09
CA GLY A 48 4.37 -14.77 8.57
C GLY A 48 3.02 -14.32 9.12
N ASP A 49 2.98 -13.34 10.04
CA ASP A 49 1.71 -12.67 10.34
C ASP A 49 1.26 -11.91 9.10
N LEU A 50 -0.04 -11.83 8.87
CA LEU A 50 -0.63 -11.09 7.76
C LEU A 50 -0.97 -9.67 8.20
N VAL A 51 -0.75 -8.71 7.31
CA VAL A 51 -1.20 -7.35 7.47
C VAL A 51 -2.19 -7.03 6.35
N PHE A 52 -3.39 -6.62 6.72
CA PHE A 52 -4.44 -6.19 5.83
C PHE A 52 -4.55 -4.68 5.84
N SER A 53 -4.91 -4.09 4.71
CA SER A 53 -5.22 -2.66 4.64
C SER A 53 -6.42 -2.38 3.75
N ALA A 54 -7.15 -1.31 4.09
CA ALA A 54 -8.15 -0.71 3.23
C ALA A 54 -7.50 0.48 2.50
N GLY A 55 -7.43 0.40 1.17
CA GLY A 55 -6.92 1.49 0.34
C GLY A 55 -8.01 2.50 -0.05
N ARG A 56 -7.56 3.64 -0.59
CA ARG A 56 -8.43 4.70 -1.14
C ARG A 56 -8.25 4.89 -2.66
N ASP A 57 -7.40 4.07 -3.28
CA ASP A 57 -7.21 4.08 -4.73
C ASP A 57 -8.39 3.43 -5.47
N ALA A 58 -8.39 3.55 -6.80
CA ALA A 58 -9.50 3.06 -7.62
C ALA A 58 -9.69 1.54 -7.51
N LEU A 59 -8.60 0.76 -7.53
CA LEU A 59 -8.67 -0.70 -7.41
C LEU A 59 -9.19 -1.11 -6.02
N SER A 60 -8.70 -0.46 -4.96
CA SER A 60 -9.19 -0.66 -3.61
C SER A 60 -10.68 -0.36 -3.48
N THR A 61 -11.14 0.72 -4.11
CA THR A 61 -12.58 1.08 -4.14
C THR A 61 -13.40 -0.03 -4.81
N ILE A 62 -12.93 -0.58 -5.92
CA ILE A 62 -13.58 -1.69 -6.61
C ILE A 62 -13.67 -2.92 -5.69
N VAL A 63 -12.56 -3.31 -5.06
CA VAL A 63 -12.51 -4.47 -4.16
C VAL A 63 -13.43 -4.27 -2.95
N LEU A 64 -13.42 -3.07 -2.33
CA LEU A 64 -14.26 -2.76 -1.16
C LEU A 64 -15.76 -2.69 -1.50
N SER A 65 -16.12 -2.30 -2.73
CA SER A 65 -17.50 -2.24 -3.18
C SER A 65 -18.09 -3.58 -3.61
N HIS A 66 -17.24 -4.57 -3.85
CA HIS A 66 -17.62 -5.89 -4.35
C HIS A 66 -18.66 -6.60 -3.45
N ARG A 67 -18.51 -6.45 -2.14
CA ARG A 67 -19.41 -7.10 -1.17
C ARG A 67 -19.69 -6.17 0.01
N LYS A 68 -20.95 -6.08 0.43
CA LYS A 68 -21.30 -5.32 1.63
C LYS A 68 -20.59 -5.90 2.86
N GLY A 69 -19.87 -5.05 3.58
CA GLY A 69 -19.09 -5.44 4.77
C GLY A 69 -17.66 -5.87 4.49
N THR A 70 -17.16 -5.72 3.26
CA THR A 70 -15.74 -5.86 2.94
C THR A 70 -14.94 -4.79 3.70
N LEU A 71 -13.96 -5.22 4.49
CA LEU A 71 -13.15 -4.33 5.35
C LEU A 71 -11.82 -3.97 4.72
N PHE A 72 -11.22 -4.91 3.96
CA PHE A 72 -9.87 -4.75 3.43
C PHE A 72 -9.82 -5.01 1.93
N SER A 73 -9.03 -4.21 1.24
CA SER A 73 -8.79 -4.32 -0.20
C SER A 73 -7.40 -4.87 -0.53
N HIS A 74 -6.53 -5.00 0.46
CA HIS A 74 -5.15 -5.38 0.25
C HIS A 74 -4.61 -6.23 1.41
N VAL A 75 -3.64 -7.09 1.12
CA VAL A 75 -2.98 -7.95 2.09
C VAL A 75 -1.50 -8.12 1.75
N GLY A 76 -0.67 -8.19 2.78
CA GLY A 76 0.74 -8.56 2.68
C GLY A 76 1.15 -9.46 3.84
N MET A 77 2.38 -9.94 3.81
CA MET A 77 2.94 -10.80 4.85
C MET A 77 4.14 -10.14 5.52
N LEU A 78 4.15 -10.18 6.85
CA LEU A 78 5.21 -9.59 7.68
C LEU A 78 6.48 -10.45 7.64
N VAL A 79 7.59 -9.77 7.43
CA VAL A 79 8.94 -10.32 7.56
C VAL A 79 9.79 -9.39 8.44
N LYS A 80 10.73 -9.97 9.19
CA LYS A 80 11.65 -9.19 10.01
C LYS A 80 12.98 -9.01 9.30
N GLY A 81 13.34 -7.76 9.05
CA GLY A 81 14.61 -7.38 8.44
C GLY A 81 15.54 -6.68 9.43
N LYS A 82 16.71 -6.26 8.96
CA LYS A 82 17.70 -5.51 9.77
C LYS A 82 17.16 -4.16 10.26
N ARG A 83 16.27 -3.52 9.50
CA ARG A 83 15.68 -2.21 9.81
C ARG A 83 14.34 -2.27 10.54
N GLY A 84 13.93 -3.46 10.99
CA GLY A 84 12.64 -3.66 11.68
C GLY A 84 11.65 -4.49 10.86
N TRP A 85 10.37 -4.34 11.16
CA TRP A 85 9.30 -5.03 10.45
C TRP A 85 9.11 -4.46 9.04
N SER A 86 8.93 -5.36 8.11
CA SER A 86 8.63 -5.05 6.72
C SER A 86 7.49 -5.94 6.22
N VAL A 87 6.84 -5.51 5.15
CA VAL A 87 5.75 -6.21 4.48
C VAL A 87 6.25 -6.63 3.09
N ILE A 88 6.07 -7.89 2.72
CA ILE A 88 6.15 -8.30 1.32
C ILE A 88 4.72 -8.40 0.81
N HIS A 89 4.44 -7.65 -0.25
CA HIS A 89 3.11 -7.56 -0.87
C HIS A 89 3.21 -7.32 -2.37
N ALA A 90 2.13 -7.61 -3.11
CA ALA A 90 2.02 -7.27 -4.52
C ALA A 90 1.06 -6.09 -4.69
N THR A 91 1.50 -5.01 -5.30
CA THR A 91 0.73 -3.77 -5.49
C THR A 91 0.67 -3.39 -6.97
N PRO A 92 -0.44 -2.82 -7.46
CA PRO A 92 -0.54 -2.37 -8.86
C PRO A 92 0.43 -1.23 -9.20
N GLY A 93 1.04 -0.59 -8.18
CA GLY A 93 1.83 0.61 -8.38
C GLY A 93 0.96 1.87 -8.45
N ASP A 94 1.61 2.98 -8.75
CA ASP A 94 1.01 4.29 -8.93
C ASP A 94 1.74 5.08 -10.01
N PHE A 95 1.47 6.39 -10.12
CA PHE A 95 2.13 7.25 -11.11
C PHE A 95 3.65 7.39 -10.90
N GLU A 96 4.14 7.13 -9.69
CA GLU A 96 5.56 7.32 -9.31
C GLU A 96 6.33 6.00 -9.28
N SER A 97 5.63 4.85 -9.22
CA SER A 97 6.24 3.53 -9.06
C SER A 97 5.57 2.45 -9.92
N SER A 98 6.38 1.63 -10.57
CA SER A 98 5.90 0.41 -11.22
C SER A 98 5.29 -0.55 -10.20
N GLY A 99 4.18 -1.18 -10.54
CA GLY A 99 3.57 -2.22 -9.73
C GLY A 99 4.42 -3.49 -9.64
N GLY A 100 4.06 -4.39 -8.73
CA GLY A 100 4.70 -5.69 -8.57
C GLY A 100 4.89 -6.09 -7.12
N VAL A 101 5.61 -7.18 -6.93
CA VAL A 101 5.96 -7.70 -5.60
C VAL A 101 7.14 -6.90 -5.02
N ARG A 102 6.93 -6.30 -3.86
CA ARG A 102 7.94 -5.46 -3.20
C ARG A 102 8.06 -5.71 -1.71
N LEU A 103 9.21 -5.34 -1.17
CA LEU A 103 9.49 -5.30 0.26
C LEU A 103 9.41 -3.85 0.73
N GLU A 104 8.50 -3.53 1.60
CA GLU A 104 8.29 -2.20 2.14
C GLU A 104 8.37 -2.21 3.67
N LEU A 105 8.94 -1.17 4.29
CA LEU A 105 8.90 -1.05 5.75
C LEU A 105 7.45 -0.96 6.24
N LEU A 106 7.13 -1.62 7.35
CA LEU A 106 5.78 -1.61 7.90
C LEU A 106 5.27 -0.19 8.17
N ASP A 107 6.15 0.71 8.63
CA ASP A 107 5.78 2.11 8.88
C ASP A 107 5.42 2.85 7.58
N VAL A 108 6.08 2.54 6.47
CA VAL A 108 5.76 3.10 5.15
C VAL A 108 4.45 2.53 4.64
N PHE A 109 4.31 1.20 4.66
CA PHE A 109 3.08 0.50 4.26
C PHE A 109 1.86 1.03 5.04
N ALA A 110 1.96 1.09 6.36
CA ALA A 110 0.88 1.55 7.23
C ALA A 110 0.69 3.07 7.19
N GLY A 111 1.76 3.85 6.99
CA GLY A 111 1.77 5.30 6.97
C GLY A 111 1.31 5.93 5.66
N SER A 112 1.09 5.13 4.61
CA SER A 112 0.63 5.63 3.32
C SER A 112 -0.69 6.40 3.45
N LYS A 113 -0.77 7.58 2.81
CA LYS A 113 -2.00 8.40 2.77
C LYS A 113 -3.16 7.69 2.08
N SER A 114 -2.86 6.69 1.27
CA SER A 114 -3.85 5.85 0.61
C SER A 114 -4.44 4.77 1.52
N VAL A 115 -3.91 4.55 2.72
CA VAL A 115 -4.42 3.56 3.68
C VAL A 115 -5.36 4.21 4.68
N SER A 116 -6.60 3.72 4.77
CA SER A 116 -7.62 4.19 5.72
C SER A 116 -7.71 3.32 6.97
N GLU A 117 -7.55 2.00 6.82
CA GLU A 117 -7.58 1.03 7.91
C GLU A 117 -6.48 0.02 7.79
N ILE A 118 -6.07 -0.57 8.91
CA ILE A 118 -5.07 -1.63 8.98
C ILE A 118 -5.48 -2.68 10.02
N GLY A 119 -5.30 -3.95 9.66
CA GLY A 119 -5.56 -5.09 10.54
C GLY A 119 -4.41 -6.09 10.52
N PHE A 120 -4.10 -6.69 11.66
CA PHE A 120 -3.05 -7.70 11.80
C PHE A 120 -3.65 -9.03 12.19
N TYR A 121 -3.20 -10.09 11.53
CA TYR A 121 -3.73 -11.43 11.74
C TYR A 121 -2.60 -12.45 11.78
N ARG A 122 -2.66 -13.34 12.76
CA ARG A 122 -1.72 -14.45 12.90
C ARG A 122 -2.22 -15.69 12.21
N VAL A 123 -1.35 -16.31 11.41
CA VAL A 123 -1.58 -17.68 10.94
C VAL A 123 -1.22 -18.64 12.08
N VAL A 124 -2.23 -19.29 12.66
CA VAL A 124 -2.07 -20.16 13.81
C VAL A 124 -1.41 -21.47 13.43
N GLY A 125 -0.54 -21.97 14.31
CA GLY A 125 0.08 -23.29 14.14
C GLY A 125 1.30 -23.34 13.20
N LEU A 126 1.86 -22.19 12.79
CA LEU A 126 3.08 -22.15 12.01
C LEU A 126 4.30 -22.53 12.83
N SER A 127 4.99 -23.58 12.42
CA SER A 127 6.32 -23.93 12.92
C SER A 127 7.41 -22.98 12.39
N MET A 128 8.57 -22.96 13.04
CA MET A 128 9.71 -22.18 12.58
C MET A 128 10.13 -22.57 11.14
N LYS A 129 10.15 -23.86 10.83
CA LYS A 129 10.48 -24.36 9.48
C LYS A 129 9.50 -23.79 8.43
N GLN A 130 8.23 -23.83 8.72
CA GLN A 130 7.19 -23.28 7.81
C GLN A 130 7.35 -21.78 7.60
N ARG A 131 7.67 -21.02 8.65
CA ARG A 131 7.95 -19.56 8.52
C ARG A 131 9.15 -19.30 7.61
N MET A 132 10.19 -20.13 7.72
CA MET A 132 11.37 -20.03 6.85
C MET A 132 11.04 -20.34 5.39
N GLU A 133 10.22 -21.37 5.12
CA GLU A 133 9.80 -21.72 3.76
C GLU A 133 8.92 -20.61 3.13
N MET A 134 7.95 -20.06 3.89
CA MET A 134 7.18 -18.91 3.44
C MET A 134 8.07 -17.73 3.11
N LYS A 135 8.96 -17.39 4.01
CA LYS A 135 9.91 -16.28 3.82
C LYS A 135 10.76 -16.49 2.57
N ARG A 136 11.32 -17.69 2.38
CA ARG A 136 12.10 -18.06 1.20
C ARG A 136 11.27 -17.87 -0.09
N TYR A 137 10.03 -18.34 -0.08
CA TYR A 137 9.12 -18.18 -1.21
C TYR A 137 8.89 -16.70 -1.52
N LEU A 138 8.52 -15.90 -0.52
CA LEU A 138 8.22 -14.47 -0.68
C LEU A 138 9.41 -13.70 -1.27
N TYR A 139 10.62 -13.93 -0.75
CA TYR A 139 11.82 -13.28 -1.27
C TYR A 139 12.13 -13.67 -2.72
N ALA A 140 11.81 -14.89 -3.12
CA ALA A 140 11.96 -15.34 -4.51
C ALA A 140 10.92 -14.72 -5.47
N GLN A 141 9.84 -14.12 -4.95
CA GLN A 141 8.84 -13.43 -5.76
C GLN A 141 9.12 -11.94 -5.94
N LEU A 142 10.08 -11.36 -5.21
CA LEU A 142 10.36 -9.92 -5.31
C LEU A 142 10.62 -9.52 -6.77
N GLU A 143 10.16 -8.32 -7.12
CA GLU A 143 10.26 -7.71 -8.46
C GLU A 143 9.39 -8.36 -9.55
N LYS A 144 8.65 -9.45 -9.26
CA LYS A 144 7.65 -9.93 -10.21
C LYS A 144 6.58 -8.86 -10.44
N PRO A 145 6.09 -8.70 -11.68
CA PRO A 145 5.06 -7.72 -11.99
C PRO A 145 3.74 -8.01 -11.25
N PHE A 146 2.91 -6.97 -11.10
CA PHE A 146 1.56 -7.15 -10.58
C PHE A 146 0.67 -7.84 -11.61
N ASP A 147 -0.11 -8.83 -11.17
CA ASP A 147 -1.08 -9.52 -12.02
C ASP A 147 -2.40 -8.74 -12.09
N PHE A 148 -2.60 -8.03 -13.19
CA PHE A 148 -3.85 -7.33 -13.50
C PHE A 148 -4.94 -8.24 -14.07
N SER A 149 -4.59 -9.47 -14.47
CA SER A 149 -5.56 -10.46 -14.93
C SER A 149 -6.19 -11.26 -13.79
N PHE A 150 -5.56 -11.22 -12.62
CA PHE A 150 -5.95 -11.97 -11.42
C PHE A 150 -6.01 -13.49 -11.65
N HIS A 151 -5.17 -13.98 -12.53
CA HIS A 151 -5.05 -15.40 -12.87
C HIS A 151 -4.22 -16.15 -11.83
N TYR A 152 -4.88 -16.83 -10.90
CA TYR A 152 -4.21 -17.56 -9.81
C TYR A 152 -3.21 -18.62 -10.29
N SER A 153 -3.35 -19.14 -11.49
CA SER A 153 -2.45 -20.17 -12.07
C SER A 153 -1.22 -19.59 -12.76
N ASP A 154 -1.13 -18.28 -12.97
CA ASP A 154 0.04 -17.65 -13.57
C ASP A 154 1.12 -17.40 -12.49
N ASP A 155 2.33 -17.92 -12.74
CA ASP A 155 3.47 -17.69 -11.85
C ASP A 155 4.38 -16.55 -12.32
N ALA A 156 4.13 -15.96 -13.48
CA ALA A 156 4.94 -14.87 -14.04
C ALA A 156 4.66 -13.53 -13.34
N SER A 157 3.45 -13.34 -12.86
CA SER A 157 2.97 -12.15 -12.14
C SER A 157 2.22 -12.56 -10.87
N GLN A 158 1.96 -11.61 -9.97
CA GLN A 158 1.32 -11.90 -8.67
C GLN A 158 0.39 -10.76 -8.27
N TYR A 159 -0.81 -11.08 -7.76
CA TYR A 159 -1.60 -10.11 -6.99
C TYR A 159 -1.53 -10.42 -5.49
N CYS A 160 -2.01 -9.52 -4.65
CA CYS A 160 -1.73 -9.52 -3.21
C CYS A 160 -2.17 -10.80 -2.48
N THR A 161 -3.41 -11.26 -2.70
CA THR A 161 -3.95 -12.46 -2.04
C THR A 161 -3.30 -13.74 -2.55
N GLU A 162 -3.05 -13.80 -3.86
CA GLU A 162 -2.36 -14.91 -4.50
C GLU A 162 -0.96 -15.12 -3.91
N LEU A 163 -0.17 -14.04 -3.81
CA LEU A 163 1.17 -14.06 -3.22
C LEU A 163 1.16 -14.68 -1.82
N VAL A 164 0.23 -14.24 -0.97
CA VAL A 164 0.07 -14.74 0.40
C VAL A 164 -0.31 -16.22 0.40
N LEU A 165 -1.29 -16.62 -0.41
CA LEU A 165 -1.75 -18.02 -0.49
C LEU A 165 -0.66 -18.95 -1.00
N LYS A 166 0.05 -18.55 -2.06
CA LYS A 166 1.17 -19.34 -2.60
C LYS A 166 2.32 -19.47 -1.60
N ALA A 167 2.62 -18.41 -0.82
CA ALA A 167 3.60 -18.47 0.26
C ALA A 167 3.21 -19.47 1.35
N LEU A 168 1.94 -19.49 1.75
CA LEU A 168 1.43 -20.45 2.73
C LEU A 168 1.46 -21.88 2.18
N ARG A 169 1.06 -22.09 0.92
CA ARG A 169 1.15 -23.41 0.25
C ARG A 169 2.58 -23.93 0.15
N ALA A 170 3.55 -23.05 -0.11
CA ALA A 170 4.96 -23.42 -0.11
C ALA A 170 5.43 -23.95 1.25
N ALA A 171 4.78 -23.53 2.34
CA ALA A 171 5.00 -24.03 3.70
C ALA A 171 4.10 -25.24 4.07
N GLY A 172 3.35 -25.78 3.11
CA GLY A 172 2.43 -26.89 3.35
C GLY A 172 1.14 -26.51 4.08
N LEU A 173 0.71 -25.25 3.97
CA LEU A 173 -0.54 -24.76 4.56
C LEU A 173 -1.49 -24.27 3.47
N ASP A 174 -2.76 -24.58 3.63
CA ASP A 174 -3.83 -24.01 2.85
C ASP A 174 -4.83 -23.31 3.77
N LEU A 175 -5.21 -22.08 3.43
CA LEU A 175 -6.27 -21.35 4.15
C LEU A 175 -7.65 -21.67 3.59
N GLU A 176 -7.75 -22.43 2.49
CA GLU A 176 -9.00 -22.78 1.83
C GLU A 176 -9.93 -21.57 1.62
N PRO A 177 -9.44 -20.49 0.98
CA PRO A 177 -10.25 -19.31 0.80
C PRO A 177 -11.45 -19.61 -0.08
N THR A 178 -12.59 -19.03 0.28
CA THR A 178 -13.75 -19.08 -0.60
C THR A 178 -13.43 -18.25 -1.86
N MET A 179 -13.33 -18.92 -3.01
CA MET A 179 -13.24 -18.26 -4.31
C MET A 179 -14.56 -17.50 -4.51
N SER A 180 -14.56 -16.21 -4.28
CA SER A 180 -15.70 -15.38 -4.63
C SER A 180 -15.41 -14.70 -5.96
N ARG A 181 -16.40 -14.75 -6.86
CA ARG A 181 -16.34 -13.99 -8.09
C ARG A 181 -16.44 -12.53 -7.73
N VAL A 182 -15.40 -11.77 -8.02
CA VAL A 182 -15.47 -10.33 -8.06
C VAL A 182 -16.06 -9.98 -9.42
N ASP A 183 -17.38 -9.84 -9.50
CA ASP A 183 -18.06 -9.42 -10.73
C ASP A 183 -17.77 -7.95 -11.02
N VAL A 184 -16.57 -7.68 -11.47
CA VAL A 184 -16.19 -6.38 -12.01
C VAL A 184 -15.92 -6.56 -13.48
N PHE A 185 -16.54 -5.73 -14.31
CA PHE A 185 -16.41 -5.75 -15.77
C PHE A 185 -14.96 -5.82 -16.30
N LEU A 186 -13.99 -5.46 -15.44
CA LEU A 186 -12.56 -5.44 -15.76
C LEU A 186 -11.79 -6.67 -15.26
N ILE A 187 -12.40 -7.57 -14.49
CA ILE A 187 -11.75 -8.77 -13.95
C ILE A 187 -12.41 -10.00 -14.57
N PRO A 188 -11.79 -10.62 -15.62
CA PRO A 188 -12.41 -11.70 -16.37
C PRO A 188 -12.47 -13.03 -15.62
N GLU A 189 -11.64 -13.21 -14.59
CA GLU A 189 -11.52 -14.45 -13.82
C GLU A 189 -11.93 -14.24 -12.35
N PRO A 190 -12.36 -15.31 -11.65
CA PRO A 190 -12.67 -15.22 -10.23
C PRO A 190 -11.42 -14.86 -9.41
N ALA A 191 -11.31 -13.61 -8.98
CA ALA A 191 -10.26 -13.18 -8.07
C ALA A 191 -10.60 -13.59 -6.62
N ILE A 192 -9.57 -13.83 -5.82
CA ILE A 192 -9.70 -14.09 -4.39
C ILE A 192 -9.53 -12.77 -3.64
N PRO A 193 -10.62 -12.16 -3.12
CA PRO A 193 -10.49 -10.91 -2.39
C PRO A 193 -9.79 -11.14 -1.03
N PRO A 194 -9.05 -10.15 -0.51
CA PRO A 194 -8.33 -10.27 0.77
C PRO A 194 -9.22 -10.72 1.93
N ASP A 195 -10.42 -10.17 2.05
CA ASP A 195 -11.36 -10.51 3.12
C ASP A 195 -11.78 -11.99 3.13
N SER A 196 -11.69 -12.69 1.99
CA SER A 196 -12.03 -14.11 1.94
C SER A 196 -11.08 -14.96 2.80
N LEU A 197 -9.87 -14.48 3.05
CA LEU A 197 -8.92 -15.14 3.95
C LEU A 197 -9.38 -15.09 5.41
N LEU A 198 -10.12 -14.04 5.80
CA LEU A 198 -10.58 -13.83 7.18
C LEU A 198 -11.60 -14.86 7.62
N ALA A 199 -12.24 -15.59 6.69
CA ALA A 199 -13.14 -16.70 6.99
C ALA A 199 -12.38 -17.95 7.50
N SER A 200 -11.07 -18.02 7.32
CA SER A 200 -10.27 -19.16 7.74
C SER A 200 -10.12 -19.23 9.26
N GLN A 201 -10.43 -20.39 9.86
CA GLN A 201 -10.21 -20.65 11.27
C GLN A 201 -8.72 -20.65 11.67
N ARG A 202 -7.82 -20.67 10.69
CA ARG A 202 -6.38 -20.55 10.91
C ARG A 202 -5.91 -19.10 11.10
N LEU A 203 -6.79 -18.12 10.91
CA LEU A 203 -6.44 -16.71 11.15
C LEU A 203 -7.02 -16.23 12.47
N ARG A 204 -6.19 -15.56 13.26
CA ARG A 204 -6.57 -14.92 14.51
C ARG A 204 -6.17 -13.44 14.47
N ALA A 205 -7.12 -12.55 14.70
CA ALA A 205 -6.84 -11.13 14.82
C ALA A 205 -5.85 -10.85 15.96
N LEU A 206 -4.90 -9.98 15.73
CA LEU A 206 -3.97 -9.49 16.73
C LEU A 206 -4.46 -8.11 17.21
N PRO A 207 -4.68 -7.93 18.53
CA PRO A 207 -5.12 -6.64 19.04
C PRO A 207 -4.01 -5.61 18.88
N VAL A 208 -4.35 -4.45 18.34
CA VAL A 208 -3.51 -3.26 18.38
C VAL A 208 -3.71 -2.63 19.76
N GLN A 209 -2.65 -2.44 20.52
CA GLN A 209 -2.75 -1.76 21.80
C GLN A 209 -3.09 -0.29 21.55
N SER A 210 -4.29 0.12 21.92
CA SER A 210 -4.60 1.54 22.03
C SER A 210 -3.75 2.11 23.19
N SER A 211 -2.88 3.07 22.90
CA SER A 211 -2.21 3.87 23.93
C SER A 211 -3.24 4.77 24.60
N VAL A 212 -4.10 4.22 25.42
CA VAL A 212 -4.85 5.00 26.40
C VAL A 212 -3.86 5.27 27.54
N SER A 213 -3.07 6.33 27.38
CA SER A 213 -2.32 6.94 28.48
C SER A 213 -3.33 7.36 29.52
N GLY A 214 -3.19 6.80 30.74
CA GLY A 214 -4.08 7.01 31.84
C GLY A 214 -4.32 8.50 32.11
N ILE A 215 -5.57 8.90 32.02
CA ILE A 215 -6.04 10.08 32.75
C ILE A 215 -6.09 9.61 34.21
N GLY A 216 -5.01 9.92 34.94
CA GLY A 216 -4.96 9.74 36.37
C GLY A 216 -6.14 10.47 37.00
N SER A 217 -6.97 9.72 37.68
CA SER A 217 -7.95 10.25 38.62
C SER A 217 -7.23 11.03 39.68
N ILE A 218 -7.31 12.34 39.61
CA ILE A 218 -6.96 13.21 40.75
C ILE A 218 -8.19 13.17 41.66
N GLN A 219 -8.01 12.54 42.81
CA GLN A 219 -8.89 12.69 43.97
C GLN A 219 -8.65 14.03 44.64
#